data_7fa012129cbd2a7b03ea272a24cefb63
#
_entry.id   7fa012129cbd2a7b03ea272a24cefb63
#
_cell.length_a   1.000
_cell.length_b   1.000
_cell.length_c   1.000
_cell.angle_alpha   90.00
_cell.angle_beta   90.00
_cell.angle_gamma   90.00
#
_symmetry.space_group_name_H-M   'P 1'
#
loop_
_entity.id
_entity.type
_entity.pdbx_description
1 polymer ?
#
loop_
_entity_poly.entity_id
_entity_poly.type
_entity_poly.pdbx_seq_one_letter_code
_entity_poly.pdbx_strand_id
1 'polypeptide(L)'
;MKKRLILILVSLLLIGSFAACDMQFGGLVGELFGEGVGDYIPSDDFVPETAVEETWIEETWTAVDTFEDIGGGSSNIPTDIYAGQRLVLLGCRADDLGFDDPQGDAVDYMSYDRNKSVQQTYGIAVEPLLVDADALGDLVQNDAMSGQGEYDVVMGMIADPGAELAQRGMLLNLYDMPYLDVKNSYWDAGNHEGLAIGSFLPMATGDVVPTSDLYTSVILFNAAIADEIGVDLYGYVQTGGWTVTKMHAISQIAYCDLNGDALSDPDDDRLGLITTHEYANSFAVSTDVMLIGKNEANVPVLNTQMGDDEVNRVLVAYDFLWELLFDQASVYGSAVRGVNAAGAQNVFERGTVLFYGTNVREMMLLQGDSVPYGILPFPKLDEAQESYQSYVNCSSTAVMVPVSVKDMSLAGYGLEAMASVSYGMFEGAVGMRYCRSEQDAQMLKLVLDSKTLDFGSNYFYASIGNTVQYVTTALDMQNADLASMISKNEKSMNKALKKLLDAYQGWY
;
A
#
# COMPACT_ATOMS: atom_id res chain seq x y z
N MET A 1 31.25 42.67 0.68
CA MET A 1 31.99 41.97 1.74
C MET A 1 31.11 41.37 2.82
N LYS A 2 30.02 41.99 3.29
CA LYS A 2 29.15 41.41 4.36
C LYS A 2 28.40 40.13 3.93
N LYS A 3 27.98 39.97 2.68
CA LYS A 3 27.27 38.75 2.21
C LYS A 3 28.17 37.50 2.07
N ARG A 4 29.47 37.69 1.81
CA ARG A 4 30.42 36.55 1.75
C ARG A 4 30.83 36.04 3.14
N LEU A 5 30.78 36.92 4.15
CA LEU A 5 31.12 36.55 5.53
C LEU A 5 30.00 35.71 6.18
N ILE A 6 28.74 35.98 5.82
CA ILE A 6 27.58 35.22 6.31
C ILE A 6 27.55 33.80 5.71
N LEU A 7 27.90 33.64 4.43
CA LEU A 7 27.96 32.32 3.80
C LEU A 7 29.05 31.40 4.39
N ILE A 8 30.18 31.97 4.77
CA ILE A 8 31.28 31.22 5.40
C ILE A 8 30.96 30.85 6.85
N LEU A 9 30.18 31.67 7.58
CA LEU A 9 29.72 31.37 8.92
C LEU A 9 28.65 30.27 8.94
N VAL A 10 27.75 30.25 7.95
CA VAL A 10 26.72 29.20 7.81
C VAL A 10 27.36 27.87 7.42
N SER A 11 28.37 27.86 6.53
CA SER A 11 29.10 26.62 6.18
C SER A 11 29.95 26.08 7.33
N LEU A 12 30.49 26.94 8.20
CA LEU A 12 31.25 26.52 9.38
C LEU A 12 30.34 26.00 10.50
N LEU A 13 29.11 26.50 10.63
CA LEU A 13 28.09 25.99 11.56
C LEU A 13 27.55 24.62 11.11
N LEU A 14 27.35 24.41 9.81
CA LEU A 14 26.95 23.12 9.26
C LEU A 14 28.03 22.04 9.49
N ILE A 15 29.31 22.37 9.31
CA ILE A 15 30.42 21.44 9.57
C ILE A 15 30.55 21.13 11.08
N GLY A 16 30.24 22.09 11.96
CA GLY A 16 30.26 21.88 13.41
C GLY A 16 29.15 20.97 13.92
N SER A 17 27.96 20.98 13.29
CA SER A 17 26.83 20.13 13.69
C SER A 17 27.01 18.68 13.18
N PHE A 18 27.65 18.45 12.04
CA PHE A 18 28.02 17.09 11.60
C PHE A 18 29.01 16.39 12.54
N ALA A 19 29.98 17.13 13.11
CA ALA A 19 30.93 16.59 14.07
C ALA A 19 30.29 16.18 15.43
N ALA A 20 29.15 16.77 15.80
CA ALA A 20 28.43 16.43 17.02
C ALA A 20 27.58 15.15 16.88
N CYS A 21 27.10 14.84 15.67
CA CYS A 21 26.46 13.57 15.38
C CYS A 21 27.43 12.39 15.38
N ASP A 22 28.62 12.55 14.81
CA ASP A 22 29.63 11.46 14.70
C ASP A 22 30.10 10.90 16.08
N MET A 23 30.07 11.69 17.13
CA MET A 23 30.54 11.23 18.45
C MET A 23 29.53 10.32 19.20
N GLN A 24 28.25 10.24 18.78
CA GLN A 24 27.26 9.36 19.41
C GLN A 24 27.17 7.97 18.76
N PHE A 25 27.65 7.82 17.52
CA PHE A 25 27.47 6.60 16.73
C PHE A 25 28.32 5.39 17.17
N GLY A 26 29.53 5.60 17.66
CA GLY A 26 30.45 4.51 17.96
C GLY A 26 30.07 3.56 19.11
N GLY A 27 29.19 4.00 19.99
CA GLY A 27 28.79 3.23 21.17
C GLY A 27 27.49 2.41 21.00
N LEU A 28 26.54 2.93 20.22
CA LEU A 28 25.22 2.29 20.08
C LEU A 28 25.21 1.15 19.04
N VAL A 29 26.04 1.24 18.00
CA VAL A 29 26.08 0.23 16.94
C VAL A 29 26.57 -1.12 17.45
N GLY A 30 27.53 -1.14 18.36
CA GLY A 30 28.07 -2.38 18.95
C GLY A 30 27.12 -3.16 19.84
N GLU A 31 26.21 -2.48 20.51
CA GLU A 31 25.23 -3.13 21.41
C GLU A 31 23.99 -3.66 20.64
N LEU A 32 23.63 -3.03 19.50
CA LEU A 32 22.41 -3.36 18.75
C LEU A 32 22.61 -4.45 17.69
N PHE A 33 23.83 -4.62 17.17
CA PHE A 33 24.08 -5.48 16.00
C PHE A 33 24.85 -6.78 16.31
N GLY A 34 25.21 -7.04 17.55
CA GLY A 34 25.90 -8.25 17.99
C GLY A 34 27.38 -8.34 17.55
N GLU A 35 28.16 -9.21 18.20
CA GLU A 35 29.60 -9.42 17.98
C GLU A 35 29.88 -10.05 16.58
N GLY A 36 29.79 -9.25 15.53
CA GLY A 36 30.05 -9.73 14.17
C GLY A 36 30.57 -8.65 13.22
N VAL A 37 30.49 -7.38 13.61
CA VAL A 37 31.10 -6.28 12.86
C VAL A 37 32.50 -6.07 13.40
N GLY A 38 33.47 -6.63 12.73
CA GLY A 38 34.87 -6.50 13.10
C GLY A 38 35.29 -5.05 13.15
N ASP A 39 36.13 -4.71 14.15
CA ASP A 39 36.76 -3.41 14.32
C ASP A 39 37.44 -2.95 13.01
N TYR A 40 36.73 -2.17 12.19
CA TYR A 40 37.34 -1.42 11.10
C TYR A 40 37.82 -0.09 11.70
N ILE A 41 39.05 -0.07 12.15
CA ILE A 41 39.78 1.17 12.44
C ILE A 41 40.40 1.60 11.09
N PRO A 42 40.04 2.76 10.53
CA PRO A 42 40.73 3.27 9.34
C PRO A 42 42.18 3.56 9.73
N SER A 43 43.12 2.89 9.03
CA SER A 43 44.55 3.24 9.12
C SER A 43 44.77 4.59 8.41
N ASP A 44 45.55 5.45 9.02
CA ASP A 44 45.93 6.81 8.55
C ASP A 44 46.75 6.86 7.24
N ASP A 45 46.70 5.84 6.38
CA ASP A 45 47.43 5.75 5.12
C ASP A 45 46.55 5.74 3.87
N PHE A 46 45.53 6.62 3.82
CA PHE A 46 44.77 6.85 2.58
C PHE A 46 45.49 7.89 1.72
N VAL A 47 46.29 7.45 0.78
CA VAL A 47 46.78 8.27 -0.34
C VAL A 47 45.70 8.27 -1.41
N PRO A 48 45.08 9.40 -1.79
CA PRO A 48 44.09 9.42 -2.85
C PRO A 48 44.74 9.05 -4.19
N GLU A 49 44.42 7.87 -4.69
CA GLU A 49 44.68 7.49 -6.05
C GLU A 49 43.86 8.39 -6.99
N THR A 50 44.51 8.91 -7.99
CA THR A 50 44.09 9.82 -9.03
C THR A 50 42.66 9.57 -9.50
N ALA A 51 41.87 10.66 -9.54
CA ALA A 51 40.55 10.72 -10.14
C ALA A 51 40.47 9.93 -11.45
N VAL A 52 39.77 8.82 -11.43
CA VAL A 52 39.23 8.20 -12.62
C VAL A 52 38.07 9.12 -13.05
N GLU A 53 38.19 9.74 -14.22
CA GLU A 53 37.06 10.38 -14.88
C GLU A 53 35.96 9.31 -15.00
N GLU A 54 34.97 9.38 -14.13
CA GLU A 54 33.71 8.69 -14.34
C GLU A 54 33.09 9.30 -15.61
N THR A 55 33.31 8.61 -16.73
CA THR A 55 32.48 8.80 -17.92
C THR A 55 31.08 8.32 -17.54
N TRP A 56 30.23 9.25 -17.17
CA TRP A 56 28.78 9.03 -17.17
C TRP A 56 28.41 8.55 -18.57
N ILE A 57 28.18 7.26 -18.72
CA ILE A 57 27.47 6.75 -19.87
C ILE A 57 26.05 7.31 -19.67
N GLU A 58 25.71 8.38 -20.41
CA GLU A 58 24.33 8.64 -20.74
C GLU A 58 23.84 7.40 -21.50
N GLU A 59 23.40 6.38 -20.77
CA GLU A 59 22.46 5.44 -21.33
C GLU A 59 21.20 6.27 -21.62
N THR A 60 21.14 6.77 -22.85
CA THR A 60 19.91 7.24 -23.43
C THR A 60 18.95 6.06 -23.36
N TRP A 61 18.11 6.05 -22.35
CA TRP A 61 16.94 5.21 -22.31
C TRP A 61 16.12 5.63 -23.52
N THR A 62 16.27 4.89 -24.62
CA THR A 62 15.29 4.94 -25.69
C THR A 62 14.01 4.45 -25.05
N ALA A 63 13.05 5.37 -24.87
CA ALA A 63 11.69 5.00 -24.55
C ALA A 63 11.34 3.80 -25.45
N VAL A 64 10.99 2.67 -24.83
CA VAL A 64 10.53 1.52 -25.59
C VAL A 64 9.24 1.97 -26.23
N ASP A 65 9.31 2.27 -27.54
CA ASP A 65 8.21 2.82 -28.34
C ASP A 65 7.03 1.85 -28.52
N THR A 66 7.08 0.70 -27.85
CA THR A 66 6.00 -0.29 -27.90
C THR A 66 5.96 -1.05 -26.57
N PHE A 67 4.87 -0.90 -25.85
CA PHE A 67 4.48 -1.74 -24.69
C PHE A 67 4.17 -3.20 -25.11
N GLU A 68 4.65 -3.67 -26.25
CA GLU A 68 4.28 -4.95 -26.86
C GLU A 68 4.82 -6.18 -26.11
N ASP A 69 5.69 -6.02 -25.12
CA ASP A 69 6.31 -7.14 -24.41
C ASP A 69 6.16 -7.12 -22.87
N ILE A 70 5.33 -6.24 -22.30
CA ILE A 70 5.15 -6.18 -20.87
C ILE A 70 3.81 -6.78 -20.50
N GLY A 71 3.84 -8.02 -20.07
CA GLY A 71 2.69 -8.70 -19.49
C GLY A 71 1.71 -9.22 -20.55
N GLY A 72 1.22 -10.35 -20.29
CA GLY A 72 0.21 -11.06 -21.06
C GLY A 72 0.09 -12.44 -20.48
N GLY A 73 -0.71 -12.58 -19.42
CA GLY A 73 -1.16 -13.90 -18.97
C GLY A 73 -2.03 -14.50 -20.08
N SER A 74 -1.84 -15.77 -20.41
CA SER A 74 -2.79 -16.45 -21.28
C SER A 74 -3.97 -16.91 -20.45
N SER A 75 -5.14 -16.33 -20.64
CA SER A 75 -6.37 -16.94 -20.12
C SER A 75 -6.71 -18.19 -20.94
N ASN A 76 -7.34 -19.15 -20.27
CA ASN A 76 -7.84 -20.37 -20.93
C ASN A 76 -9.21 -20.17 -21.62
N ILE A 77 -9.71 -18.92 -21.72
CA ILE A 77 -10.99 -18.64 -22.37
C ILE A 77 -10.84 -18.57 -23.88
N PRO A 78 -11.80 -19.07 -24.66
CA PRO A 78 -11.78 -18.95 -26.13
C PRO A 78 -11.86 -17.50 -26.58
N THR A 79 -11.16 -17.11 -27.64
CA THR A 79 -10.99 -15.69 -28.04
C THR A 79 -12.14 -15.11 -28.87
N ASP A 80 -13.12 -15.89 -29.30
CA ASP A 80 -14.12 -15.46 -30.32
C ASP A 80 -15.59 -15.62 -29.91
N ILE A 81 -15.89 -16.12 -28.72
CA ILE A 81 -17.27 -16.42 -28.29
C ILE A 81 -18.16 -15.16 -28.23
N TYR A 82 -17.60 -14.03 -27.79
CA TYR A 82 -18.31 -12.78 -27.60
C TYR A 82 -17.85 -11.66 -28.56
N ALA A 83 -17.22 -12.03 -29.68
CA ALA A 83 -16.77 -11.05 -30.67
C ALA A 83 -17.93 -10.20 -31.21
N GLY A 84 -17.73 -8.87 -31.17
CA GLY A 84 -18.74 -7.89 -31.59
C GLY A 84 -19.72 -7.49 -30.46
N GLN A 85 -19.60 -8.05 -29.27
CA GLN A 85 -20.38 -7.63 -28.10
C GLN A 85 -19.73 -6.43 -27.41
N ARG A 86 -20.52 -5.77 -26.56
CA ARG A 86 -20.08 -4.65 -25.74
C ARG A 86 -20.14 -5.04 -24.28
N LEU A 87 -19.15 -4.61 -23.52
CA LEU A 87 -19.08 -4.74 -22.07
C LEU A 87 -19.21 -3.34 -21.45
N VAL A 88 -20.29 -3.06 -20.78
CA VAL A 88 -20.55 -1.77 -20.14
C VAL A 88 -19.90 -1.76 -18.75
N LEU A 89 -18.88 -0.91 -18.59
CA LEU A 89 -18.05 -0.80 -17.40
C LEU A 89 -18.37 0.50 -16.66
N LEU A 90 -19.13 0.44 -15.57
CA LEU A 90 -19.45 1.59 -14.73
C LEU A 90 -18.38 1.77 -13.64
N GLY A 91 -17.86 2.98 -13.44
CA GLY A 91 -16.92 3.25 -12.35
C GLY A 91 -16.81 4.71 -11.96
N CYS A 92 -16.08 4.97 -10.88
CA CYS A 92 -15.90 6.31 -10.32
C CYS A 92 -14.45 6.82 -10.38
N ARG A 93 -13.52 6.05 -10.96
CA ARG A 93 -12.11 6.44 -11.12
C ARG A 93 -11.67 6.26 -12.56
N ALA A 94 -11.13 7.33 -13.14
CA ALA A 94 -10.62 7.29 -14.51
C ALA A 94 -9.45 6.30 -14.65
N ASP A 95 -8.57 6.23 -13.64
CA ASP A 95 -7.40 5.34 -13.58
C ASP A 95 -7.76 3.86 -13.85
N ASP A 96 -8.97 3.42 -13.41
CA ASP A 96 -9.42 2.03 -13.57
C ASP A 96 -10.22 1.79 -14.87
N LEU A 97 -10.78 2.81 -15.49
CA LEU A 97 -11.76 2.68 -16.55
C LEU A 97 -11.16 2.56 -17.96
N GLY A 98 -10.08 3.30 -18.26
CA GLY A 98 -9.38 3.25 -19.56
C GLY A 98 -10.16 3.89 -20.71
N PHE A 99 -10.17 5.23 -20.79
CA PHE A 99 -10.81 5.99 -21.87
C PHE A 99 -9.96 6.03 -23.13
N ASP A 100 -10.59 6.24 -24.30
CA ASP A 100 -9.95 6.28 -25.62
C ASP A 100 -8.93 7.43 -25.82
N ASP A 101 -8.95 8.44 -24.98
CA ASP A 101 -8.01 9.57 -25.02
C ASP A 101 -7.42 9.80 -23.63
N PRO A 102 -6.46 8.95 -23.19
CA PRO A 102 -5.85 9.08 -21.90
C PRO A 102 -5.09 10.41 -21.79
N GLN A 103 -5.45 11.21 -20.81
CA GLN A 103 -4.85 12.54 -20.58
C GLN A 103 -3.86 12.53 -19.41
N GLY A 104 -3.77 11.41 -18.74
CA GLY A 104 -3.11 11.28 -17.46
C GLY A 104 -1.68 10.71 -17.53
N ASP A 105 -1.36 9.97 -16.51
CA ASP A 105 -0.07 9.35 -16.31
C ASP A 105 0.03 7.93 -16.93
N ALA A 106 1.04 7.17 -16.54
CA ALA A 106 1.26 5.81 -17.03
C ALA A 106 0.09 4.86 -16.73
N VAL A 107 -0.67 5.12 -15.65
CA VAL A 107 -1.79 4.25 -15.22
C VAL A 107 -3.02 4.45 -16.11
N ASP A 108 -3.32 5.69 -16.49
CA ASP A 108 -4.39 5.98 -17.46
C ASP A 108 -4.12 5.28 -18.81
N TYR A 109 -2.86 5.36 -19.29
CA TYR A 109 -2.44 4.67 -20.51
C TYR A 109 -2.56 3.15 -20.41
N MET A 110 -2.21 2.59 -19.25
CA MET A 110 -2.29 1.15 -19.01
C MET A 110 -3.74 0.65 -19.08
N SER A 111 -4.68 1.33 -18.44
CA SER A 111 -6.11 0.98 -18.49
C SER A 111 -6.71 1.14 -19.89
N TYR A 112 -6.27 2.13 -20.66
CA TYR A 112 -6.60 2.27 -22.07
C TYR A 112 -6.07 1.09 -22.89
N ASP A 113 -4.80 0.74 -22.75
CA ASP A 113 -4.17 -0.35 -23.50
C ASP A 113 -4.79 -1.71 -23.12
N ARG A 114 -5.18 -1.91 -21.85
CA ARG A 114 -5.99 -3.06 -21.43
C ARG A 114 -7.26 -3.19 -22.25
N ASN A 115 -8.08 -2.12 -22.33
CA ASN A 115 -9.35 -2.14 -23.05
C ASN A 115 -9.16 -2.38 -24.54
N LYS A 116 -8.12 -1.79 -25.13
CA LYS A 116 -7.74 -1.98 -26.52
C LYS A 116 -7.26 -3.41 -26.80
N SER A 117 -6.47 -4.00 -25.90
CA SER A 117 -6.02 -5.38 -25.99
C SER A 117 -7.16 -6.37 -25.89
N VAL A 118 -8.16 -6.11 -25.01
CA VAL A 118 -9.40 -6.90 -24.93
C VAL A 118 -10.14 -6.86 -26.28
N GLN A 119 -10.28 -5.69 -26.89
CA GLN A 119 -10.95 -5.57 -28.18
C GLN A 119 -10.19 -6.30 -29.30
N GLN A 120 -8.87 -6.19 -29.32
CA GLN A 120 -8.03 -6.84 -30.34
C GLN A 120 -8.01 -8.35 -30.22
N THR A 121 -7.89 -8.88 -28.98
CA THR A 121 -7.71 -10.31 -28.72
C THR A 121 -9.03 -11.05 -28.64
N TYR A 122 -10.04 -10.47 -28.02
CA TYR A 122 -11.32 -11.13 -27.71
C TYR A 122 -12.51 -10.55 -28.49
N GLY A 123 -12.31 -9.46 -29.24
CA GLY A 123 -13.34 -8.82 -30.07
C GLY A 123 -14.44 -8.11 -29.27
N ILE A 124 -14.28 -7.91 -27.98
CA ILE A 124 -15.24 -7.22 -27.08
C ILE A 124 -14.88 -5.74 -27.01
N ALA A 125 -15.86 -4.85 -27.26
CA ALA A 125 -15.71 -3.43 -27.03
C ALA A 125 -16.00 -3.11 -25.55
N VAL A 126 -15.00 -2.64 -24.79
CA VAL A 126 -15.21 -2.14 -23.43
C VAL A 126 -15.73 -0.72 -23.51
N GLU A 127 -16.90 -0.45 -22.92
CA GLU A 127 -17.52 0.88 -22.86
C GLU A 127 -17.45 1.46 -21.44
N PRO A 128 -16.44 2.30 -21.13
CA PRO A 128 -16.29 2.89 -19.81
C PRO A 128 -17.30 4.02 -19.58
N LEU A 129 -17.93 4.02 -18.40
CA LEU A 129 -18.84 5.07 -17.92
C LEU A 129 -18.31 5.61 -16.59
N LEU A 130 -17.83 6.86 -16.60
CA LEU A 130 -17.37 7.54 -15.38
C LEU A 130 -18.53 8.29 -14.73
N VAL A 131 -18.70 8.09 -13.44
CA VAL A 131 -19.68 8.80 -12.60
C VAL A 131 -19.02 9.30 -11.33
N ASP A 132 -19.70 10.23 -10.65
CA ASP A 132 -19.25 10.68 -9.34
C ASP A 132 -19.30 9.52 -8.33
N ALA A 133 -18.30 9.44 -7.45
CA ALA A 133 -18.20 8.37 -6.45
C ALA A 133 -19.45 8.27 -5.58
N ASP A 134 -20.01 9.41 -5.14
CA ASP A 134 -21.21 9.48 -4.33
C ASP A 134 -22.48 8.98 -5.07
N ALA A 135 -22.48 8.99 -6.41
CA ALA A 135 -23.62 8.55 -7.22
C ALA A 135 -23.57 7.05 -7.56
N LEU A 136 -22.38 6.43 -7.53
CA LEU A 136 -22.17 5.08 -8.03
C LEU A 136 -23.08 4.05 -7.33
N GLY A 137 -23.14 4.08 -6.00
CA GLY A 137 -23.95 3.16 -5.21
C GLY A 137 -25.45 3.25 -5.53
N ASP A 138 -25.97 4.46 -5.65
CA ASP A 138 -27.38 4.71 -5.99
C ASP A 138 -27.72 4.24 -7.41
N LEU A 139 -26.82 4.44 -8.38
CA LEU A 139 -27.02 3.98 -9.77
C LEU A 139 -27.10 2.45 -9.83
N VAL A 140 -26.16 1.74 -9.20
CA VAL A 140 -26.17 0.26 -9.15
C VAL A 140 -27.39 -0.26 -8.42
N GLN A 141 -27.77 0.34 -7.30
CA GLN A 141 -28.97 -0.04 -6.55
C GLN A 141 -30.25 0.17 -7.38
N ASN A 142 -30.38 1.30 -8.07
CA ASN A 142 -31.55 1.60 -8.91
C ASN A 142 -31.64 0.64 -10.09
N ASP A 143 -30.51 0.31 -10.72
CA ASP A 143 -30.47 -0.68 -11.80
C ASP A 143 -30.86 -2.07 -11.28
N ALA A 144 -30.33 -2.51 -10.14
CA ALA A 144 -30.69 -3.77 -9.52
C ALA A 144 -32.18 -3.84 -9.15
N MET A 145 -32.77 -2.77 -8.60
CA MET A 145 -34.17 -2.71 -8.22
C MET A 145 -35.13 -2.66 -9.43
N SER A 146 -34.74 -2.01 -10.50
CA SER A 146 -35.52 -1.91 -11.73
C SER A 146 -35.40 -3.12 -12.63
N GLY A 147 -34.32 -3.90 -12.50
CA GLY A 147 -33.98 -5.04 -13.35
C GLY A 147 -33.65 -4.62 -14.78
N GLN A 148 -33.20 -3.39 -15.02
CA GLN A 148 -32.89 -2.90 -16.37
C GLN A 148 -31.60 -3.52 -16.91
N GLY A 149 -30.60 -3.80 -16.05
CA GLY A 149 -29.32 -4.37 -16.42
C GLY A 149 -28.57 -3.47 -17.40
N GLU A 150 -28.35 -2.23 -16.99
CA GLU A 150 -27.64 -1.23 -17.80
C GLU A 150 -26.13 -1.43 -17.74
N TYR A 151 -25.63 -2.06 -16.68
CA TYR A 151 -24.22 -2.24 -16.39
C TYR A 151 -23.87 -3.72 -16.32
N ASP A 152 -22.76 -4.11 -16.98
CA ASP A 152 -22.26 -5.49 -16.95
C ASP A 152 -21.26 -5.68 -15.80
N VAL A 153 -20.36 -4.70 -15.61
CA VAL A 153 -19.32 -4.69 -14.58
C VAL A 153 -19.30 -3.33 -13.88
N VAL A 154 -19.06 -3.34 -12.60
CA VAL A 154 -18.87 -2.14 -11.76
C VAL A 154 -17.46 -2.13 -11.20
N MET A 155 -16.76 -1.01 -11.33
CA MET A 155 -15.49 -0.71 -10.68
C MET A 155 -15.73 0.38 -9.63
N GLY A 156 -15.84 -0.02 -8.37
CA GLY A 156 -16.17 0.89 -7.26
C GLY A 156 -15.25 0.69 -6.07
N MET A 157 -15.19 1.70 -5.22
CA MET A 157 -14.38 1.58 -4.00
C MET A 157 -14.90 0.45 -3.11
N ILE A 158 -13.98 -0.28 -2.49
CA ILE A 158 -14.28 -1.48 -1.68
C ILE A 158 -15.21 -1.11 -0.51
N ALA A 159 -14.84 -0.10 0.28
CA ALA A 159 -15.57 0.25 1.49
C ALA A 159 -16.94 0.91 1.19
N ASP A 160 -16.99 1.81 0.21
CA ASP A 160 -18.18 2.54 -0.18
C ASP A 160 -18.10 2.89 -1.69
N PRO A 161 -18.97 2.33 -2.56
CA PRO A 161 -20.21 1.61 -2.24
C PRO A 161 -20.10 0.07 -2.16
N GLY A 162 -18.92 -0.52 -2.41
CA GLY A 162 -18.79 -1.98 -2.56
C GLY A 162 -19.34 -2.78 -1.38
N ALA A 163 -18.87 -2.50 -0.16
CA ALA A 163 -19.34 -3.20 1.03
C ALA A 163 -20.85 -2.99 1.29
N GLU A 164 -21.38 -1.81 1.00
CA GLU A 164 -22.80 -1.53 1.17
C GLU A 164 -23.65 -2.30 0.16
N LEU A 165 -23.26 -2.30 -1.11
CA LEU A 165 -23.93 -3.08 -2.16
C LEU A 165 -23.89 -4.58 -1.85
N ALA A 166 -22.74 -5.08 -1.39
CA ALA A 166 -22.61 -6.44 -0.92
C ALA A 166 -23.58 -6.74 0.22
N GLN A 167 -23.57 -5.96 1.30
CA GLN A 167 -24.48 -6.14 2.46
C GLN A 167 -25.97 -6.08 2.11
N ARG A 168 -26.34 -5.42 1.03
CA ARG A 168 -27.72 -5.33 0.52
C ARG A 168 -28.08 -6.46 -0.45
N GLY A 169 -27.13 -7.38 -0.76
CA GLY A 169 -27.34 -8.47 -1.71
C GLY A 169 -27.52 -7.99 -3.16
N MET A 170 -26.87 -6.88 -3.52
CA MET A 170 -26.94 -6.29 -4.86
C MET A 170 -25.86 -6.82 -5.82
N LEU A 171 -24.95 -7.67 -5.34
CA LEU A 171 -23.81 -8.20 -6.10
C LEU A 171 -23.92 -9.73 -6.25
N LEU A 172 -23.43 -10.23 -7.37
CA LEU A 172 -23.31 -11.65 -7.64
C LEU A 172 -22.06 -12.24 -6.95
N ASN A 173 -22.08 -13.56 -6.76
CA ASN A 173 -20.91 -14.29 -6.30
C ASN A 173 -19.92 -14.50 -7.44
N LEU A 174 -18.76 -13.90 -7.38
CA LEU A 174 -17.74 -14.01 -8.41
C LEU A 174 -17.16 -15.42 -8.53
N TYR A 175 -17.20 -16.26 -7.47
CA TYR A 175 -16.79 -17.66 -7.55
C TYR A 175 -17.70 -18.51 -8.45
N ASP A 176 -18.95 -18.09 -8.69
CA ASP A 176 -19.94 -18.81 -9.48
C ASP A 176 -20.09 -18.24 -10.91
N MET A 177 -19.30 -17.23 -11.27
CA MET A 177 -19.38 -16.58 -12.58
C MET A 177 -18.84 -17.49 -13.70
N PRO A 178 -19.59 -17.70 -14.79
CA PRO A 178 -19.08 -18.43 -15.95
C PRO A 178 -17.84 -17.75 -16.54
N TYR A 179 -16.84 -18.53 -16.93
CA TYR A 179 -15.56 -18.12 -17.53
C TYR A 179 -14.61 -17.37 -16.60
N LEU A 180 -15.03 -16.92 -15.44
CA LEU A 180 -14.19 -16.21 -14.47
C LEU A 180 -13.51 -17.23 -13.55
N ASP A 181 -12.18 -17.17 -13.48
CA ASP A 181 -11.39 -17.92 -12.50
C ASP A 181 -10.50 -16.97 -11.69
N VAL A 182 -11.07 -16.47 -10.60
CA VAL A 182 -10.40 -15.54 -9.68
C VAL A 182 -9.19 -16.15 -8.91
N LYS A 183 -8.79 -17.39 -9.24
CA LYS A 183 -7.58 -18.04 -8.72
C LYS A 183 -6.39 -17.93 -9.65
N ASN A 184 -6.59 -17.43 -10.87
CA ASN A 184 -5.50 -17.17 -11.79
C ASN A 184 -4.55 -16.10 -11.25
N SER A 185 -3.29 -16.13 -11.67
CA SER A 185 -2.21 -15.29 -11.12
C SER A 185 -2.37 -13.76 -11.34
N TYR A 186 -3.21 -13.35 -12.27
CA TYR A 186 -3.58 -11.95 -12.50
C TYR A 186 -4.73 -11.45 -11.62
N TRP A 187 -5.26 -12.32 -10.75
CA TRP A 187 -6.15 -11.96 -9.66
C TRP A 187 -5.41 -12.02 -8.34
N ASP A 188 -5.74 -11.16 -7.41
CA ASP A 188 -5.18 -11.13 -6.06
C ASP A 188 -5.78 -12.25 -5.18
N ALA A 189 -5.66 -13.50 -5.62
CA ALA A 189 -6.36 -14.64 -5.01
C ALA A 189 -6.12 -14.77 -3.50
N GLY A 190 -4.90 -14.48 -3.02
CA GLY A 190 -4.55 -14.45 -1.60
C GLY A 190 -5.27 -13.36 -0.81
N ASN A 191 -5.68 -12.28 -1.48
CA ASN A 191 -6.36 -11.14 -0.86
C ASN A 191 -7.88 -11.29 -0.83
N HIS A 192 -8.44 -12.20 -1.62
CA HIS A 192 -9.88 -12.40 -1.65
C HIS A 192 -10.46 -12.83 -0.30
N GLU A 193 -9.65 -13.39 0.60
CA GLU A 193 -10.05 -13.64 1.98
C GLU A 193 -10.51 -12.38 2.71
N GLY A 194 -9.88 -11.23 2.46
CA GLY A 194 -10.29 -9.94 3.01
C GLY A 194 -11.62 -9.40 2.44
N LEU A 195 -12.17 -10.03 1.39
CA LEU A 195 -13.43 -9.64 0.72
C LEU A 195 -14.51 -10.71 0.82
N ALA A 196 -14.15 -11.99 0.88
CA ALA A 196 -15.10 -13.09 0.89
C ALA A 196 -15.81 -13.28 2.23
N ILE A 197 -17.01 -13.88 2.20
CA ILE A 197 -17.78 -14.30 3.37
C ILE A 197 -18.18 -15.76 3.15
N GLY A 198 -17.46 -16.68 3.78
CA GLY A 198 -17.61 -18.11 3.48
C GLY A 198 -17.24 -18.41 2.02
N SER A 199 -18.19 -18.95 1.27
CA SER A 199 -18.07 -19.24 -0.16
C SER A 199 -18.61 -18.13 -1.08
N PHE A 200 -18.90 -16.95 -0.56
CA PHE A 200 -19.41 -15.81 -1.32
C PHE A 200 -18.32 -14.73 -1.49
N LEU A 201 -17.96 -14.42 -2.73
CA LEU A 201 -17.03 -13.35 -3.09
C LEU A 201 -17.77 -12.25 -3.88
N PRO A 202 -18.19 -11.15 -3.23
CA PRO A 202 -18.94 -10.07 -3.90
C PRO A 202 -18.06 -9.15 -4.73
N MET A 203 -16.77 -9.10 -4.43
CA MET A 203 -15.80 -8.17 -5.00
C MET A 203 -14.46 -8.88 -5.17
N ALA A 204 -13.70 -8.49 -6.19
CA ALA A 204 -12.34 -8.98 -6.40
C ALA A 204 -11.39 -7.85 -6.81
N THR A 205 -10.11 -8.02 -6.49
CA THR A 205 -9.00 -7.17 -6.95
C THR A 205 -8.03 -8.00 -7.78
N GLY A 206 -7.16 -7.35 -8.51
CA GLY A 206 -6.15 -7.95 -9.36
C GLY A 206 -5.62 -6.91 -10.35
N ASP A 207 -4.78 -7.33 -11.28
CA ASP A 207 -4.13 -6.46 -12.26
C ASP A 207 -5.12 -5.66 -13.14
N VAL A 208 -6.38 -6.08 -13.15
CA VAL A 208 -7.48 -5.39 -13.85
C VAL A 208 -7.84 -4.03 -13.21
N VAL A 209 -7.50 -3.82 -11.95
CA VAL A 209 -7.79 -2.60 -11.17
C VAL A 209 -6.50 -1.97 -10.65
N PRO A 210 -5.83 -1.14 -11.45
CA PRO A 210 -4.55 -0.54 -11.06
C PRO A 210 -4.60 0.28 -9.77
N THR A 211 -5.77 0.79 -9.37
CA THR A 211 -5.89 1.49 -8.09
C THR A 211 -5.68 0.59 -6.87
N SER A 212 -5.80 -0.75 -7.00
CA SER A 212 -5.42 -1.65 -5.90
C SER A 212 -3.92 -1.60 -5.65
N ASP A 213 -3.12 -1.52 -6.69
CA ASP A 213 -1.66 -1.39 -6.62
C ASP A 213 -1.24 0.01 -6.16
N LEU A 214 -1.89 1.05 -6.71
CA LEU A 214 -1.63 2.45 -6.33
C LEU A 214 -1.85 2.71 -4.84
N TYR A 215 -2.89 2.13 -4.26
CA TYR A 215 -3.24 2.31 -2.84
C TYR A 215 -2.60 1.25 -1.92
N THR A 216 -1.63 0.49 -2.43
CA THR A 216 -0.81 -0.42 -1.63
C THR A 216 0.26 0.36 -0.87
N SER A 217 0.38 0.06 0.42
CA SER A 217 1.29 0.75 1.34
C SER A 217 2.74 0.38 1.10
N VAL A 218 3.63 1.36 1.20
CA VAL A 218 5.08 1.23 0.99
C VAL A 218 5.85 2.13 1.95
N ILE A 219 7.02 1.70 2.40
CA ILE A 219 8.00 2.55 3.07
C ILE A 219 9.02 3.02 2.03
N LEU A 220 9.20 4.32 1.92
CA LEU A 220 10.33 4.91 1.22
C LEU A 220 11.43 5.23 2.21
N PHE A 221 12.69 5.04 1.82
CA PHE A 221 13.81 5.46 2.63
C PHE A 221 14.77 6.35 1.85
N ASN A 222 15.39 7.30 2.52
CA ASN A 222 16.42 8.15 1.96
C ASN A 222 17.74 7.37 1.87
N ALA A 223 18.17 7.01 0.67
CA ALA A 223 19.36 6.21 0.44
C ALA A 223 20.64 6.91 0.92
N ALA A 224 20.72 8.25 0.82
CA ALA A 224 21.90 8.98 1.30
C ALA A 224 22.05 8.92 2.82
N ILE A 225 20.93 8.98 3.58
CA ILE A 225 20.98 8.83 5.06
C ILE A 225 21.30 7.37 5.41
N ALA A 226 20.69 6.39 4.71
CA ALA A 226 20.98 4.98 4.95
C ALA A 226 22.47 4.65 4.72
N ASP A 227 23.06 5.18 3.66
CA ASP A 227 24.49 5.02 3.35
C ASP A 227 25.37 5.71 4.42
N GLU A 228 24.99 6.92 4.86
CA GLU A 228 25.73 7.65 5.91
C GLU A 228 25.79 6.86 7.22
N ILE A 229 24.67 6.25 7.63
CA ILE A 229 24.61 5.47 8.88
C ILE A 229 25.06 4.00 8.68
N GLY A 230 25.40 3.61 7.45
CA GLY A 230 25.98 2.30 7.13
C GLY A 230 25.00 1.12 7.29
N VAL A 231 23.72 1.30 6.95
CA VAL A 231 22.66 0.29 7.17
C VAL A 231 22.22 -0.35 5.87
N ASP A 232 22.30 -1.68 5.77
CA ASP A 232 21.76 -2.47 4.67
C ASP A 232 20.27 -2.81 4.89
N LEU A 233 19.39 -1.92 4.45
CA LEU A 233 17.95 -2.08 4.61
C LEU A 233 17.37 -3.23 3.79
N TYR A 234 17.85 -3.42 2.56
CA TYR A 234 17.41 -4.53 1.71
C TYR A 234 17.81 -5.89 2.29
N GLY A 235 19.01 -5.99 2.87
CA GLY A 235 19.46 -7.19 3.55
C GLY A 235 18.57 -7.58 4.73
N TYR A 236 18.05 -6.62 5.50
CA TYR A 236 17.08 -6.92 6.54
C TYR A 236 15.76 -7.48 5.99
N VAL A 237 15.25 -6.94 4.88
CA VAL A 237 14.03 -7.47 4.26
C VAL A 237 14.26 -8.89 3.75
N GLN A 238 15.35 -9.12 3.03
CA GLN A 238 15.70 -10.41 2.43
C GLN A 238 15.90 -11.52 3.47
N THR A 239 16.42 -11.18 4.66
CA THR A 239 16.66 -12.13 5.76
C THR A 239 15.46 -12.25 6.70
N GLY A 240 14.38 -11.50 6.49
CA GLY A 240 13.20 -11.50 7.36
C GLY A 240 13.37 -10.71 8.66
N GLY A 241 14.50 -10.01 8.84
CA GLY A 241 14.80 -9.19 10.02
C GLY A 241 14.25 -7.76 9.98
N TRP A 242 13.51 -7.37 8.93
CA TRP A 242 12.86 -6.07 8.84
C TRP A 242 11.57 -6.07 9.67
N THR A 243 11.66 -5.63 10.94
CA THR A 243 10.58 -5.63 11.93
C THR A 243 10.32 -4.23 12.47
N VAL A 244 9.18 -4.01 13.16
CA VAL A 244 8.83 -2.73 13.81
C VAL A 244 9.93 -2.29 14.76
N THR A 245 10.43 -3.20 15.60
CA THR A 245 11.53 -2.90 16.52
C THR A 245 12.84 -2.57 15.84
N LYS A 246 13.13 -3.23 14.69
CA LYS A 246 14.31 -2.92 13.88
C LYS A 246 14.19 -1.53 13.23
N MET A 247 13.03 -1.21 12.65
CA MET A 247 12.76 0.10 12.09
C MET A 247 12.89 1.20 13.15
N HIS A 248 12.34 0.97 14.37
CA HIS A 248 12.46 1.91 15.49
C HIS A 248 13.93 2.16 15.86
N ALA A 249 14.71 1.10 16.05
CA ALA A 249 16.14 1.23 16.39
C ALA A 249 16.93 2.01 15.32
N ILE A 250 16.68 1.74 14.04
CA ILE A 250 17.32 2.46 12.93
C ILE A 250 16.86 3.92 12.89
N SER A 251 15.57 4.20 13.13
CA SER A 251 15.04 5.56 13.23
C SER A 251 15.75 6.37 14.32
N GLN A 252 16.00 5.77 15.49
CA GLN A 252 16.75 6.41 16.58
C GLN A 252 18.20 6.73 16.17
N ILE A 253 18.86 5.82 15.41
CA ILE A 253 20.22 6.05 14.90
C ILE A 253 20.24 7.20 13.89
N ALA A 254 19.23 7.31 13.04
CA ALA A 254 19.15 8.36 12.03
C ALA A 254 18.79 9.74 12.59
N TYR A 255 18.12 9.79 13.73
CA TYR A 255 17.68 11.04 14.34
C TYR A 255 18.85 11.93 14.74
N CYS A 256 18.72 13.23 14.48
CA CYS A 256 19.67 14.23 14.97
C CYS A 256 18.94 15.55 15.26
N ASP A 257 18.99 16.00 16.50
CA ASP A 257 18.56 17.33 16.92
C ASP A 257 19.61 18.35 16.45
N LEU A 258 19.31 19.05 15.35
CA LEU A 258 20.25 19.94 14.68
C LEU A 258 20.28 21.36 15.29
N ASN A 259 19.20 21.77 15.96
CA ASN A 259 19.11 23.08 16.59
C ASN A 259 19.44 23.06 18.10
N GLY A 260 19.45 21.88 18.74
CA GLY A 260 19.82 21.66 20.15
C GLY A 260 18.71 22.03 21.13
N ASP A 261 17.43 22.07 20.71
CA ASP A 261 16.32 22.45 21.57
C ASP A 261 15.60 21.25 22.24
N ALA A 262 16.04 20.04 21.93
CA ALA A 262 15.50 18.76 22.40
C ALA A 262 14.02 18.51 22.03
N LEU A 263 13.53 19.17 20.98
CA LEU A 263 12.23 18.91 20.34
C LEU A 263 12.46 18.24 19.00
N SER A 264 11.51 17.48 18.51
CA SER A 264 11.56 16.91 17.16
C SER A 264 10.72 17.76 16.22
N ASP A 265 11.39 18.56 15.38
CA ASP A 265 10.75 19.44 14.43
C ASP A 265 11.15 19.05 13.00
N PRO A 266 10.16 18.72 12.14
CA PRO A 266 10.46 18.36 10.74
C PRO A 266 11.12 19.50 9.95
N ASP A 267 11.04 20.75 10.39
CA ASP A 267 11.64 21.88 9.71
C ASP A 267 13.11 22.12 10.12
N ASP A 268 13.50 21.71 11.33
CA ASP A 268 14.77 22.04 11.93
C ASP A 268 15.67 20.83 12.24
N ASP A 269 15.14 19.58 12.20
CA ASP A 269 15.85 18.37 12.59
C ASP A 269 15.97 17.34 11.48
N ARG A 270 16.89 16.36 11.68
CA ARG A 270 16.90 15.14 10.90
C ARG A 270 16.10 14.07 11.64
N LEU A 271 15.08 13.54 10.99
CA LEU A 271 14.16 12.57 11.56
C LEU A 271 14.48 11.13 11.13
N GLY A 272 14.15 10.15 11.97
CA GLY A 272 14.16 8.75 11.63
C GLY A 272 12.95 8.34 10.80
N LEU A 273 11.76 8.78 11.19
CA LEU A 273 10.51 8.43 10.51
C LEU A 273 9.57 9.62 10.43
N ILE A 274 8.93 9.76 9.27
CA ILE A 274 7.72 10.59 9.12
C ILE A 274 6.60 9.74 8.50
N THR A 275 5.41 9.84 9.06
CA THR A 275 4.19 9.21 8.53
C THR A 275 2.97 9.97 9.04
N THR A 276 1.78 9.63 8.51
CA THR A 276 0.53 10.27 8.92
C THR A 276 -0.52 9.24 9.35
N HIS A 277 -1.60 9.72 9.94
CA HIS A 277 -2.70 8.86 10.40
C HIS A 277 -3.33 8.03 9.27
N GLU A 278 -3.27 8.51 8.02
CA GLU A 278 -3.73 7.76 6.86
C GLU A 278 -2.97 6.44 6.68
N TYR A 279 -1.71 6.39 7.11
CA TYR A 279 -0.84 5.22 7.00
C TYR A 279 -0.64 4.46 8.33
N ALA A 280 -1.24 4.90 9.44
CA ALA A 280 -1.23 4.16 10.70
C ALA A 280 -1.83 2.75 10.54
N ASN A 281 -2.81 2.63 9.66
CA ASN A 281 -3.43 1.36 9.29
C ASN A 281 -2.45 0.39 8.64
N SER A 282 -1.54 0.92 7.83
CA SER A 282 -0.52 0.14 7.15
C SER A 282 0.40 -0.54 8.15
N PHE A 283 0.79 0.17 9.21
CA PHE A 283 1.56 -0.43 10.31
C PHE A 283 0.76 -1.51 11.06
N ALA A 284 -0.53 -1.28 11.34
CA ALA A 284 -1.35 -2.27 12.04
C ALA A 284 -1.51 -3.56 11.20
N VAL A 285 -1.82 -3.44 9.90
CA VAL A 285 -1.99 -4.60 9.01
C VAL A 285 -0.66 -5.30 8.75
N SER A 286 0.44 -4.54 8.58
CA SER A 286 1.75 -5.13 8.30
C SER A 286 2.26 -6.05 9.43
N THR A 287 1.77 -5.86 10.65
CA THR A 287 2.09 -6.73 11.80
C THR A 287 1.27 -8.02 11.83
N ASP A 288 0.49 -8.30 10.79
CA ASP A 288 -0.40 -9.48 10.68
C ASP A 288 -1.35 -9.61 11.87
N VAL A 289 -1.84 -8.47 12.35
CA VAL A 289 -2.71 -8.40 13.53
C VAL A 289 -4.01 -7.69 13.15
N MET A 290 -5.09 -8.45 13.04
CA MET A 290 -6.41 -7.95 12.67
C MET A 290 -7.43 -8.26 13.78
N LEU A 291 -8.40 -7.35 14.03
CA LEU A 291 -9.50 -7.63 14.98
C LEU A 291 -10.52 -8.61 14.44
N ILE A 292 -10.73 -8.61 13.13
CA ILE A 292 -11.63 -9.53 12.48
C ILE A 292 -10.78 -10.49 11.64
N GLY A 293 -10.64 -11.71 12.14
CA GLY A 293 -10.03 -12.82 11.42
C GLY A 293 -11.05 -13.71 10.72
N LYS A 294 -10.61 -14.85 10.26
CA LYS A 294 -11.45 -15.87 9.61
C LYS A 294 -11.31 -17.21 10.33
N ASN A 295 -12.42 -17.93 10.45
CA ASN A 295 -12.38 -19.32 10.88
C ASN A 295 -12.09 -20.26 9.68
N GLU A 296 -12.00 -21.60 9.96
CA GLU A 296 -11.72 -22.62 8.95
C GLU A 296 -12.72 -22.66 7.78
N ALA A 297 -13.93 -22.13 7.96
CA ALA A 297 -14.95 -22.03 6.92
C ALA A 297 -14.91 -20.66 6.18
N ASN A 298 -13.84 -19.91 6.33
CA ASN A 298 -13.69 -18.55 5.78
C ASN A 298 -14.78 -17.57 6.27
N VAL A 299 -15.37 -17.81 7.44
CA VAL A 299 -16.39 -16.94 8.04
C VAL A 299 -15.71 -15.93 8.94
N PRO A 300 -16.00 -14.62 8.79
CA PRO A 300 -15.44 -13.59 9.66
C PRO A 300 -15.82 -13.78 11.14
N VAL A 301 -14.82 -13.69 12.01
CA VAL A 301 -14.98 -13.78 13.48
C VAL A 301 -14.13 -12.72 14.16
N LEU A 302 -14.55 -12.26 15.34
CA LEU A 302 -13.70 -11.40 16.15
C LEU A 302 -12.54 -12.22 16.73
N ASN A 303 -11.30 -11.73 16.57
CA ASN A 303 -10.11 -12.36 17.13
C ASN A 303 -10.14 -12.41 18.66
N THR A 304 -10.85 -11.50 19.32
CA THR A 304 -11.11 -11.59 20.77
C THR A 304 -11.86 -12.86 21.19
N GLN A 305 -12.48 -13.59 20.23
CA GLN A 305 -13.15 -14.85 20.46
C GLN A 305 -12.31 -16.08 20.07
N MET A 306 -11.15 -15.87 19.41
CA MET A 306 -10.26 -16.94 18.98
C MET A 306 -9.27 -17.36 20.07
N GLY A 307 -9.09 -16.57 21.12
CA GLY A 307 -8.27 -16.91 22.28
C GLY A 307 -7.51 -15.71 22.84
N ASP A 308 -6.88 -15.92 24.00
CA ASP A 308 -6.11 -14.86 24.66
C ASP A 308 -4.81 -14.50 23.90
N ASP A 309 -4.29 -15.42 23.09
CA ASP A 309 -3.03 -15.24 22.37
C ASP A 309 -3.18 -14.20 21.24
N GLU A 310 -4.29 -14.22 20.49
CA GLU A 310 -4.55 -13.25 19.42
C GLU A 310 -4.80 -11.85 19.98
N VAL A 311 -5.52 -11.74 21.10
CA VAL A 311 -5.71 -10.45 21.80
C VAL A 311 -4.36 -9.91 22.28
N ASN A 312 -3.52 -10.78 22.84
CA ASN A 312 -2.20 -10.38 23.29
C ASN A 312 -1.31 -9.90 22.14
N ARG A 313 -1.36 -10.56 20.95
CA ARG A 313 -0.64 -10.09 19.75
C ARG A 313 -1.08 -8.67 19.35
N VAL A 314 -2.39 -8.39 19.33
CA VAL A 314 -2.90 -7.04 19.04
C VAL A 314 -2.32 -6.00 19.99
N LEU A 315 -2.29 -6.29 21.28
CA LEU A 315 -1.77 -5.38 22.28
C LEU A 315 -0.25 -5.20 22.18
N VAL A 316 0.49 -6.28 21.95
CA VAL A 316 1.95 -6.23 21.74
C VAL A 316 2.29 -5.42 20.47
N ALA A 317 1.56 -5.64 19.37
CA ALA A 317 1.75 -4.87 18.16
C ALA A 317 1.49 -3.38 18.39
N TYR A 318 0.42 -3.06 19.13
CA TYR A 318 0.11 -1.68 19.48
C TYR A 318 1.20 -1.02 20.32
N ASP A 319 1.76 -1.73 21.31
CA ASP A 319 2.84 -1.22 22.14
C ASP A 319 4.09 -0.90 21.31
N PHE A 320 4.47 -1.79 20.36
CA PHE A 320 5.60 -1.55 19.47
C PHE A 320 5.34 -0.38 18.49
N LEU A 321 4.12 -0.26 17.98
CA LEU A 321 3.74 0.87 17.14
C LEU A 321 3.72 2.17 17.93
N TRP A 322 3.30 2.13 19.19
CA TRP A 322 3.36 3.27 20.08
C TRP A 322 4.80 3.75 20.28
N GLU A 323 5.71 2.82 20.61
CA GLU A 323 7.12 3.12 20.77
C GLU A 323 7.72 3.72 19.49
N LEU A 324 7.43 3.14 18.30
CA LEU A 324 7.92 3.65 17.03
C LEU A 324 7.38 5.05 16.69
N LEU A 325 6.06 5.24 16.80
CA LEU A 325 5.40 6.45 16.26
C LEU A 325 5.47 7.66 17.21
N PHE A 326 5.68 7.43 18.49
CA PHE A 326 5.77 8.49 19.51
C PHE A 326 7.17 8.67 20.13
N ASP A 327 8.16 7.97 19.57
CA ASP A 327 9.57 8.23 19.88
C ASP A 327 10.00 9.61 19.40
N GLN A 328 11.05 10.15 20.01
CA GLN A 328 11.66 11.42 19.62
C GLN A 328 12.17 11.41 18.16
N ALA A 329 12.59 10.26 17.63
CA ALA A 329 13.06 10.11 16.27
C ALA A 329 11.96 10.14 15.21
N SER A 330 10.69 10.15 15.61
CA SER A 330 9.55 9.97 14.73
C SER A 330 8.58 11.14 14.76
N VAL A 331 8.02 11.50 13.60
CA VAL A 331 6.90 12.41 13.48
C VAL A 331 5.70 11.68 12.90
N TYR A 332 4.70 11.48 13.76
CA TYR A 332 3.40 10.98 13.38
C TYR A 332 2.43 12.14 13.16
N GLY A 333 2.12 12.42 11.90
CA GLY A 333 1.23 13.51 11.51
C GLY A 333 -0.23 13.10 11.60
N SER A 334 -1.06 13.94 12.20
CA SER A 334 -2.52 13.80 12.19
C SER A 334 -3.18 15.17 12.03
N ALA A 335 -4.47 15.20 11.77
CA ALA A 335 -5.23 16.45 11.73
C ALA A 335 -5.08 17.27 13.02
N VAL A 336 -4.83 16.61 14.15
CA VAL A 336 -4.60 17.24 15.46
C VAL A 336 -3.17 17.81 15.56
N ARG A 337 -2.21 17.24 14.83
CA ARG A 337 -0.79 17.63 14.87
C ARG A 337 -0.34 18.52 13.71
N GLY A 338 -1.25 18.81 12.76
CA GLY A 338 -1.00 19.78 11.68
C GLY A 338 -0.14 19.28 10.52
N VAL A 339 0.27 18.01 10.52
CA VAL A 339 0.99 17.39 9.38
C VAL A 339 0.06 16.41 8.69
N ASN A 340 -0.27 16.67 7.43
CA ASN A 340 -1.01 15.78 6.55
C ASN A 340 -0.07 15.07 5.55
N ALA A 341 -0.59 14.19 4.70
CA ALA A 341 0.18 13.44 3.71
C ALA A 341 1.07 14.35 2.84
N ALA A 342 0.53 15.44 2.30
CA ALA A 342 1.30 16.40 1.50
C ALA A 342 2.42 17.08 2.30
N GLY A 343 2.18 17.35 3.58
CA GLY A 343 3.20 17.87 4.48
C GLY A 343 4.33 16.87 4.74
N ALA A 344 3.98 15.61 4.97
CA ALA A 344 4.95 14.53 5.16
C ALA A 344 5.80 14.30 3.90
N GLN A 345 5.17 14.29 2.72
CA GLN A 345 5.88 14.22 1.44
C GLN A 345 6.90 15.36 1.28
N ASN A 346 6.50 16.60 1.55
CA ASN A 346 7.39 17.75 1.45
C ASN A 346 8.60 17.65 2.40
N VAL A 347 8.43 17.08 3.60
CA VAL A 347 9.54 16.84 4.54
C VAL A 347 10.49 15.79 3.98
N PHE A 348 9.97 14.70 3.42
CA PHE A 348 10.79 13.67 2.79
C PHE A 348 11.58 14.24 1.59
N GLU A 349 10.94 15.00 0.71
CA GLU A 349 11.58 15.64 -0.45
C GLU A 349 12.69 16.65 -0.09
N ARG A 350 12.68 17.18 1.15
CA ARG A 350 13.81 18.00 1.66
C ARG A 350 15.04 17.18 2.04
N GLY A 351 14.92 15.85 2.10
CA GLY A 351 16.03 14.94 2.39
C GLY A 351 16.44 14.89 3.87
N THR A 352 15.59 15.35 4.79
CA THR A 352 15.87 15.44 6.22
C THR A 352 15.26 14.32 7.04
N VAL A 353 14.68 13.28 6.41
CA VAL A 353 14.11 12.13 7.09
C VAL A 353 14.55 10.83 6.45
N LEU A 354 14.82 9.79 7.26
CA LEU A 354 15.24 8.48 6.75
C LEU A 354 14.06 7.70 6.18
N PHE A 355 12.98 7.52 6.92
CA PHE A 355 11.82 6.71 6.50
C PHE A 355 10.57 7.56 6.29
N TYR A 356 9.87 7.29 5.20
CA TYR A 356 8.56 7.86 4.90
C TYR A 356 7.54 6.75 4.67
N GLY A 357 6.57 6.61 5.60
CA GLY A 357 5.46 5.67 5.47
C GLY A 357 4.37 6.26 4.59
N THR A 358 4.08 5.61 3.45
CA THR A 358 3.19 6.11 2.40
C THR A 358 2.56 4.98 1.57
N ASN A 359 2.11 5.24 0.35
CA ASN A 359 1.64 4.28 -0.63
C ASN A 359 2.31 4.48 -2.00
N VAL A 360 2.07 3.56 -2.92
CA VAL A 360 2.66 3.60 -4.27
C VAL A 360 2.24 4.84 -5.05
N ARG A 361 0.97 5.30 -4.90
CA ARG A 361 0.50 6.53 -5.58
C ARG A 361 1.31 7.76 -5.16
N GLU A 362 1.49 7.96 -3.85
CA GLU A 362 2.26 9.09 -3.33
C GLU A 362 3.75 8.98 -3.72
N MET A 363 4.30 7.76 -3.77
CA MET A 363 5.64 7.53 -4.31
C MET A 363 5.76 8.07 -5.75
N MET A 364 4.75 7.81 -6.59
CA MET A 364 4.75 8.29 -7.98
C MET A 364 4.61 9.81 -8.10
N LEU A 365 4.10 10.49 -7.08
CA LEU A 365 3.97 11.95 -7.04
C LEU A 365 5.24 12.66 -6.55
N LEU A 366 6.25 11.94 -6.06
CA LEU A 366 7.52 12.55 -5.67
C LEU A 366 8.16 13.28 -6.85
N GLN A 367 8.52 14.54 -6.62
CA GLN A 367 9.04 15.40 -7.67
C GLN A 367 10.53 15.16 -7.91
N GLY A 368 10.84 14.58 -9.06
CA GLY A 368 12.19 14.56 -9.63
C GLY A 368 13.24 13.83 -8.78
N ASP A 369 14.50 14.23 -8.95
CA ASP A 369 15.66 13.65 -8.27
C ASP A 369 16.01 14.37 -6.95
N SER A 370 15.01 14.95 -6.27
CA SER A 370 15.24 15.73 -5.05
C SER A 370 15.87 14.92 -3.93
N VAL A 371 15.46 13.65 -3.79
CA VAL A 371 15.99 12.71 -2.79
C VAL A 371 16.24 11.35 -3.46
N PRO A 372 17.46 10.78 -3.35
CA PRO A 372 17.69 9.40 -3.71
C PRO A 372 16.92 8.51 -2.71
N TYR A 373 15.88 7.84 -3.17
CA TYR A 373 15.09 6.95 -2.32
C TYR A 373 15.20 5.50 -2.76
N GLY A 374 14.98 4.60 -1.81
CA GLY A 374 14.73 3.18 -2.05
C GLY A 374 13.36 2.78 -1.50
N ILE A 375 12.93 1.58 -1.83
CA ILE A 375 11.60 1.03 -1.55
C ILE A 375 11.71 -0.14 -0.58
N LEU A 376 10.82 -0.22 0.42
CA LEU A 376 10.71 -1.34 1.37
C LEU A 376 9.24 -1.67 1.62
N PRO A 377 8.87 -2.91 1.97
CA PRO A 377 7.58 -3.19 2.57
C PRO A 377 7.46 -2.53 3.94
N PHE A 378 6.24 -2.36 4.45
CA PHE A 378 6.05 -2.06 5.87
C PHE A 378 6.63 -3.19 6.73
N PRO A 379 7.15 -2.88 7.94
CA PRO A 379 7.87 -3.86 8.75
C PRO A 379 6.92 -4.91 9.34
N LYS A 380 7.42 -6.13 9.51
CA LYS A 380 6.73 -7.19 10.27
C LYS A 380 6.68 -6.86 11.76
N LEU A 381 5.77 -7.51 12.50
CA LEU A 381 5.72 -7.42 13.95
C LEU A 381 7.05 -7.88 14.57
N ASP A 382 7.46 -9.11 14.21
CA ASP A 382 8.64 -9.80 14.70
C ASP A 382 9.19 -10.77 13.64
N GLU A 383 10.30 -11.43 13.93
CA GLU A 383 10.92 -12.41 13.03
C GLU A 383 10.10 -13.71 12.90
N ALA A 384 9.18 -13.99 13.83
CA ALA A 384 8.32 -15.18 13.78
C ALA A 384 7.18 -15.03 12.76
N GLN A 385 6.82 -13.81 12.40
CA GLN A 385 5.88 -13.56 11.30
C GLN A 385 6.49 -14.05 9.99
N GLU A 386 5.80 -14.97 9.29
CA GLU A 386 6.35 -15.66 8.12
C GLU A 386 6.50 -14.73 6.91
N SER A 387 5.50 -13.89 6.63
CA SER A 387 5.43 -13.04 5.43
C SER A 387 5.23 -11.57 5.76
N TYR A 388 5.67 -10.71 4.85
CA TYR A 388 5.29 -9.30 4.86
C TYR A 388 3.82 -9.15 4.47
N GLN A 389 3.18 -8.10 4.98
CA GLN A 389 1.79 -7.75 4.68
C GLN A 389 1.77 -6.29 4.22
N SER A 390 1.35 -6.04 2.99
CA SER A 390 1.28 -4.69 2.42
C SER A 390 -0.19 -4.26 2.34
N TYR A 391 -0.61 -3.40 3.25
CA TYR A 391 -2.01 -2.97 3.34
C TYR A 391 -2.47 -2.28 2.06
N VAL A 392 -3.58 -2.74 1.50
CA VAL A 392 -4.33 -2.05 0.45
C VAL A 392 -5.43 -1.24 1.10
N ASN A 393 -5.41 0.08 0.90
CA ASN A 393 -6.43 0.95 1.49
C ASN A 393 -7.82 0.60 0.97
N CYS A 394 -8.79 0.50 1.85
CA CYS A 394 -10.18 0.16 1.50
C CYS A 394 -10.89 1.19 0.60
N SER A 395 -10.27 2.34 0.34
CA SER A 395 -10.68 3.28 -0.70
C SER A 395 -10.22 2.87 -2.11
N SER A 396 -9.39 1.81 -2.25
CA SER A 396 -9.06 1.26 -3.56
C SER A 396 -10.29 0.68 -4.25
N THR A 397 -10.19 0.47 -5.56
CA THR A 397 -11.29 -0.08 -6.37
C THR A 397 -11.26 -1.61 -6.36
N ALA A 398 -12.44 -2.21 -6.42
CA ALA A 398 -12.63 -3.62 -6.77
C ALA A 398 -13.61 -3.76 -7.93
N VAL A 399 -13.53 -4.87 -8.65
CA VAL A 399 -14.54 -5.26 -9.63
C VAL A 399 -15.72 -5.95 -8.95
N MET A 400 -16.91 -5.69 -9.45
CA MET A 400 -18.20 -6.21 -8.95
C MET A 400 -19.11 -6.49 -10.13
N VAL A 401 -20.02 -7.45 -9.98
CA VAL A 401 -21.08 -7.71 -10.97
C VAL A 401 -22.44 -7.54 -10.30
N PRO A 402 -23.28 -6.60 -10.77
CA PRO A 402 -24.59 -6.37 -10.18
C PRO A 402 -25.57 -7.52 -10.47
N VAL A 403 -26.50 -7.80 -9.55
CA VAL A 403 -27.53 -8.85 -9.73
C VAL A 403 -28.48 -8.58 -10.90
N SER A 404 -28.52 -7.37 -11.42
CA SER A 404 -29.31 -6.95 -12.60
C SER A 404 -28.67 -7.27 -13.93
N VAL A 405 -27.40 -7.73 -13.96
CA VAL A 405 -26.67 -8.03 -15.19
C VAL A 405 -27.49 -8.95 -16.12
N LYS A 406 -27.58 -8.59 -17.41
CA LYS A 406 -28.38 -9.36 -18.38
C LYS A 406 -27.71 -10.64 -18.83
N ASP A 407 -26.39 -10.56 -19.07
CA ASP A 407 -25.59 -11.70 -19.51
C ASP A 407 -24.42 -11.91 -18.54
N MET A 408 -24.66 -12.76 -17.56
CA MET A 408 -23.66 -13.14 -16.54
C MET A 408 -22.43 -13.80 -17.17
N SER A 409 -22.61 -14.49 -18.31
CA SER A 409 -21.51 -15.14 -19.01
C SER A 409 -20.64 -14.15 -19.77
N LEU A 410 -21.22 -13.11 -20.36
CA LEU A 410 -20.47 -12.00 -20.98
C LEU A 410 -19.68 -11.22 -19.92
N ALA A 411 -20.30 -10.93 -18.77
CA ALA A 411 -19.65 -10.21 -17.68
C ALA A 411 -18.44 -10.98 -17.13
N GLY A 412 -18.60 -12.27 -16.83
CA GLY A 412 -17.50 -13.12 -16.35
C GLY A 412 -16.39 -13.30 -17.38
N TYR A 413 -16.77 -13.54 -18.64
CA TYR A 413 -15.81 -13.64 -19.75
C TYR A 413 -15.04 -12.32 -19.95
N GLY A 414 -15.74 -11.18 -19.92
CA GLY A 414 -15.13 -9.85 -20.05
C GLY A 414 -14.15 -9.53 -18.92
N LEU A 415 -14.51 -9.85 -17.68
CA LEU A 415 -13.64 -9.69 -16.52
C LEU A 415 -12.38 -10.53 -16.64
N GLU A 416 -12.51 -11.83 -17.01
CA GLU A 416 -11.37 -12.72 -17.20
C GLU A 416 -10.45 -12.25 -18.33
N ALA A 417 -11.05 -11.78 -19.45
CA ALA A 417 -10.30 -11.20 -20.57
C ALA A 417 -9.53 -9.96 -20.13
N MET A 418 -10.19 -9.02 -19.42
CA MET A 418 -9.56 -7.80 -18.93
C MET A 418 -8.40 -8.11 -17.95
N ALA A 419 -8.63 -8.99 -16.98
CA ALA A 419 -7.61 -9.34 -16.00
C ALA A 419 -6.40 -10.04 -16.65
N SER A 420 -6.64 -10.97 -17.58
CA SER A 420 -5.55 -11.70 -18.24
C SER A 420 -4.63 -10.81 -19.09
N VAL A 421 -5.19 -9.82 -19.81
CA VAL A 421 -4.36 -8.89 -20.59
C VAL A 421 -3.65 -7.86 -19.72
N SER A 422 -4.11 -7.63 -18.50
CA SER A 422 -3.50 -6.69 -17.53
C SER A 422 -2.31 -7.27 -16.78
N TYR A 423 -2.08 -8.59 -16.86
CA TYR A 423 -1.07 -9.28 -16.05
C TYR A 423 0.31 -8.64 -16.15
N GLY A 424 0.83 -8.16 -15.02
CA GLY A 424 2.14 -7.54 -14.90
C GLY A 424 2.30 -6.17 -15.55
N MET A 425 1.23 -5.58 -16.12
CA MET A 425 1.30 -4.26 -16.77
C MET A 425 1.68 -3.17 -15.78
N PHE A 426 1.12 -3.21 -14.57
CA PHE A 426 1.40 -2.21 -13.53
C PHE A 426 2.85 -2.27 -13.06
N GLU A 427 3.34 -3.46 -12.72
CA GLU A 427 4.73 -3.67 -12.30
C GLU A 427 5.71 -3.18 -13.38
N GLY A 428 5.43 -3.48 -14.66
CA GLY A 428 6.21 -3.02 -15.79
C GLY A 428 6.23 -1.49 -15.91
N ALA A 429 5.06 -0.86 -15.91
CA ALA A 429 4.94 0.58 -16.11
C ALA A 429 5.53 1.39 -14.94
N VAL A 430 5.25 0.98 -13.70
CA VAL A 430 5.72 1.66 -12.49
C VAL A 430 7.18 1.29 -12.18
N GLY A 431 7.53 0.01 -12.27
CA GLY A 431 8.89 -0.47 -11.99
C GLY A 431 9.94 0.21 -12.87
N MET A 432 9.71 0.29 -14.18
CA MET A 432 10.65 0.93 -15.11
C MET A 432 10.82 2.44 -14.87
N ARG A 433 9.81 3.11 -14.35
CA ARG A 433 9.81 4.57 -14.24
C ARG A 433 10.23 5.09 -12.86
N TYR A 434 9.88 4.35 -11.81
CA TYR A 434 10.01 4.81 -10.42
C TYR A 434 10.99 4.00 -9.58
N CYS A 435 11.35 2.78 -9.98
CA CYS A 435 12.44 2.04 -9.34
C CYS A 435 13.79 2.52 -9.87
N ARG A 436 14.70 2.83 -8.95
CA ARG A 436 16.02 3.39 -9.27
C ARG A 436 17.13 2.33 -9.32
N SER A 437 16.80 1.12 -8.87
CA SER A 437 17.70 -0.03 -8.83
C SER A 437 16.92 -1.33 -9.04
N GLU A 438 17.66 -2.41 -9.35
CA GLU A 438 17.07 -3.75 -9.40
C GLU A 438 16.52 -4.18 -8.01
N GLN A 439 17.16 -3.73 -6.93
CA GLN A 439 16.69 -3.99 -5.57
C GLN A 439 15.36 -3.30 -5.30
N ASP A 440 15.16 -2.05 -5.77
CA ASP A 440 13.87 -1.38 -5.67
C ASP A 440 12.78 -2.11 -6.43
N ALA A 441 13.07 -2.62 -7.63
CA ALA A 441 12.11 -3.39 -8.40
C ALA A 441 11.74 -4.71 -7.69
N GLN A 442 12.71 -5.39 -7.06
CA GLN A 442 12.45 -6.57 -6.24
C GLN A 442 11.60 -6.24 -5.01
N MET A 443 11.86 -5.11 -4.34
CA MET A 443 11.06 -4.68 -3.19
C MET A 443 9.67 -4.25 -3.58
N LEU A 444 9.51 -3.51 -4.68
CA LEU A 444 8.17 -3.15 -5.20
C LEU A 444 7.37 -4.42 -5.54
N LYS A 445 8.01 -5.39 -6.21
CA LYS A 445 7.37 -6.67 -6.48
C LYS A 445 6.95 -7.38 -5.19
N LEU A 446 7.81 -7.43 -4.17
CA LEU A 446 7.47 -8.01 -2.87
C LEU A 446 6.27 -7.29 -2.22
N VAL A 447 6.23 -5.95 -2.29
CA VAL A 447 5.11 -5.12 -1.80
C VAL A 447 3.81 -5.50 -2.51
N LEU A 448 3.83 -5.60 -3.83
CA LEU A 448 2.64 -5.93 -4.64
C LEU A 448 2.21 -7.40 -4.47
N ASP A 449 3.15 -8.34 -4.36
CA ASP A 449 2.85 -9.76 -4.11
C ASP A 449 2.30 -10.00 -2.69
N SER A 450 2.59 -9.11 -1.73
CA SER A 450 2.15 -9.21 -0.32
C SER A 450 0.95 -8.32 0.00
N LYS A 451 0.22 -7.86 -1.01
CA LYS A 451 -1.01 -7.08 -0.82
C LYS A 451 -1.96 -7.77 0.17
N THR A 452 -2.53 -6.99 1.07
CA THR A 452 -3.41 -7.49 2.14
C THR A 452 -4.60 -6.58 2.32
N LEU A 453 -5.79 -7.16 2.23
CA LEU A 453 -7.08 -6.51 2.42
C LEU A 453 -7.63 -6.86 3.81
N ASP A 454 -7.69 -5.89 4.71
CA ASP A 454 -8.29 -6.10 6.04
C ASP A 454 -9.82 -6.13 5.96
N PHE A 455 -10.42 -7.26 6.34
CA PHE A 455 -11.88 -7.43 6.32
C PHE A 455 -12.60 -6.36 7.16
N GLY A 456 -12.04 -6.01 8.31
CA GLY A 456 -12.60 -4.99 9.19
C GLY A 456 -12.66 -3.63 8.53
N SER A 457 -11.59 -3.21 7.87
CA SER A 457 -11.53 -1.95 7.10
C SER A 457 -12.48 -1.97 5.92
N ASN A 458 -12.57 -3.08 5.20
CA ASN A 458 -13.36 -3.20 3.99
C ASN A 458 -14.88 -3.12 4.27
N TYR A 459 -15.36 -3.84 5.28
CA TYR A 459 -16.81 -3.91 5.55
C TYR A 459 -17.31 -2.99 6.66
N PHE A 460 -16.42 -2.45 7.47
CA PHE A 460 -16.78 -1.66 8.65
C PHE A 460 -16.03 -0.33 8.75
N TYR A 461 -15.55 0.22 7.64
CA TYR A 461 -14.76 1.45 7.58
C TYR A 461 -15.35 2.61 8.39
N ALA A 462 -16.66 2.86 8.26
CA ALA A 462 -17.36 3.92 8.98
C ALA A 462 -18.05 3.44 10.27
N SER A 463 -17.80 2.20 10.71
CA SER A 463 -18.53 1.60 11.81
C SER A 463 -17.61 0.93 12.85
N ILE A 464 -18.22 0.59 13.97
CA ILE A 464 -17.60 -0.13 15.08
C ILE A 464 -17.27 -1.56 14.62
N GLY A 465 -16.03 -1.90 14.39
CA GLY A 465 -15.57 -3.22 13.93
C GLY A 465 -14.34 -3.15 13.04
N ASN A 466 -13.99 -1.95 12.65
CA ASN A 466 -12.76 -1.67 11.94
C ASN A 466 -11.58 -1.61 12.92
N THR A 467 -10.72 -2.63 12.92
CA THR A 467 -9.52 -2.72 13.78
C THR A 467 -8.62 -1.53 13.61
N VAL A 468 -8.46 -1.22 12.35
CA VAL A 468 -7.62 -0.15 11.88
C VAL A 468 -8.08 1.16 12.49
N GLN A 469 -9.39 1.43 12.51
CA GLN A 469 -9.93 2.62 13.14
C GLN A 469 -9.68 2.65 14.65
N TYR A 470 -9.63 1.50 15.33
CA TYR A 470 -9.31 1.46 16.76
C TYR A 470 -7.86 1.80 17.03
N VAL A 471 -6.94 1.19 16.28
CA VAL A 471 -5.51 1.50 16.41
C VAL A 471 -5.26 2.96 16.04
N THR A 472 -5.77 3.43 14.91
CA THR A 472 -5.63 4.84 14.49
C THR A 472 -6.25 5.80 15.50
N THR A 473 -7.45 5.52 15.99
CA THR A 473 -8.11 6.36 16.99
C THR A 473 -7.32 6.39 18.31
N ALA A 474 -6.81 5.25 18.74
CA ALA A 474 -5.99 5.19 19.95
C ALA A 474 -4.68 5.98 19.79
N LEU A 475 -4.02 5.85 18.64
CA LEU A 475 -2.82 6.62 18.29
C LEU A 475 -3.11 8.12 18.21
N ASP A 476 -4.17 8.52 17.52
CA ASP A 476 -4.55 9.94 17.37
C ASP A 476 -4.94 10.59 18.71
N MET A 477 -5.64 9.85 19.57
CA MET A 477 -6.01 10.29 20.90
C MET A 477 -4.85 10.18 21.89
N GLN A 478 -3.71 9.64 21.49
CA GLN A 478 -2.59 9.30 22.39
C GLN A 478 -3.06 8.47 23.61
N ASN A 479 -3.90 7.49 23.35
CA ASN A 479 -4.49 6.64 24.37
C ASN A 479 -3.79 5.29 24.38
N ALA A 480 -2.93 5.05 25.37
CA ALA A 480 -2.22 3.79 25.54
C ALA A 480 -3.12 2.60 25.98
N ASP A 481 -4.42 2.82 26.27
CA ASP A 481 -5.32 1.77 26.76
C ASP A 481 -6.22 1.21 25.64
N LEU A 482 -5.60 0.60 24.62
CA LEU A 482 -6.31 -0.07 23.52
C LEU A 482 -7.18 -1.22 24.04
N ALA A 483 -6.73 -1.96 25.05
CA ALA A 483 -7.47 -3.08 25.62
C ALA A 483 -8.85 -2.66 26.14
N SER A 484 -8.93 -1.56 26.89
CA SER A 484 -10.21 -1.01 27.38
C SER A 484 -11.09 -0.52 26.22
N MET A 485 -10.52 0.05 25.17
CA MET A 485 -11.28 0.49 23.99
C MET A 485 -11.91 -0.70 23.27
N ILE A 486 -11.17 -1.78 23.03
CA ILE A 486 -11.66 -3.02 22.42
C ILE A 486 -12.77 -3.61 23.30
N SER A 487 -12.50 -3.86 24.58
CA SER A 487 -13.46 -4.47 25.52
C SER A 487 -14.77 -3.69 25.63
N LYS A 488 -14.71 -2.36 25.66
CA LYS A 488 -15.89 -1.50 25.71
C LYS A 488 -16.79 -1.64 24.47
N ASN A 489 -16.21 -1.91 23.33
CA ASN A 489 -16.91 -1.93 22.04
C ASN A 489 -17.21 -3.35 21.52
N GLU A 490 -16.67 -4.39 22.15
CA GLU A 490 -16.80 -5.79 21.72
C GLU A 490 -18.25 -6.22 21.42
N LYS A 491 -19.19 -5.86 22.28
CA LYS A 491 -20.61 -6.18 22.11
C LYS A 491 -21.19 -5.51 20.84
N SER A 492 -20.77 -4.30 20.54
CA SER A 492 -21.23 -3.57 19.35
C SER A 492 -20.63 -4.13 18.07
N MET A 493 -19.35 -4.52 18.12
CA MET A 493 -18.63 -5.21 17.04
C MET A 493 -19.32 -6.54 16.71
N ASN A 494 -19.58 -7.37 17.71
CA ASN A 494 -20.28 -8.64 17.55
C ASN A 494 -21.67 -8.48 16.93
N LYS A 495 -22.39 -7.42 17.31
CA LYS A 495 -23.70 -7.13 16.73
C LYS A 495 -23.61 -6.72 15.27
N ALA A 496 -22.61 -5.91 14.90
CA ALA A 496 -22.40 -5.47 13.52
C ALA A 496 -21.98 -6.67 12.64
N LEU A 497 -21.04 -7.48 13.12
CA LEU A 497 -20.59 -8.69 12.43
C LEU A 497 -21.74 -9.69 12.24
N LYS A 498 -22.53 -9.94 13.30
CA LYS A 498 -23.70 -10.81 13.20
C LYS A 498 -24.71 -10.29 12.17
N LYS A 499 -24.98 -8.98 12.10
CA LYS A 499 -25.89 -8.40 11.11
C LYS A 499 -25.40 -8.65 9.68
N LEU A 500 -24.09 -8.53 9.44
CA LEU A 500 -23.49 -8.85 8.15
C LEU A 500 -23.68 -10.33 7.82
N LEU A 501 -23.33 -11.23 8.74
CA LEU A 501 -23.42 -12.67 8.53
C LEU A 501 -24.88 -13.15 8.33
N ASP A 502 -25.84 -12.55 9.04
CA ASP A 502 -27.27 -12.87 8.86
C ASP A 502 -27.75 -12.60 7.42
N ALA A 503 -27.13 -11.64 6.69
CA ALA A 503 -27.44 -11.36 5.29
C ALA A 503 -26.89 -12.46 4.33
N TYR A 504 -25.90 -13.23 4.78
CA TYR A 504 -25.21 -14.24 3.97
C TYR A 504 -25.48 -15.68 4.46
N GLN A 505 -26.55 -15.89 5.25
CA GLN A 505 -26.94 -17.25 5.66
C GLN A 505 -27.20 -18.13 4.44
N GLY A 506 -26.43 -19.20 4.31
CA GLY A 506 -26.48 -20.12 3.17
C GLY A 506 -25.18 -20.18 2.35
N TRP A 507 -24.22 -19.32 2.64
CA TRP A 507 -22.91 -19.32 1.99
C TRP A 507 -21.78 -19.82 2.89
N TYR A 508 -22.10 -20.20 4.14
CA TYR A 508 -21.16 -20.78 5.11
C TYR A 508 -21.81 -21.84 5.99
#